data_193a314e9f918e6b9b0d10466f6dd308
#
_entry.id   193a314e9f918e6b9b0d10466f6dd308
#
_cell.length_a   1.000
_cell.length_b   1.000
_cell.length_c   1.000
_cell.angle_alpha   90.00
_cell.angle_beta   90.00
_cell.angle_gamma   90.00
#
_symmetry.space_group_name_H-M   'P 1'
#
loop_
_entity.id
_entity.type
_entity.pdbx_description
1 polymer ?
#
loop_
_entity_poly.entity_id
_entity_poly.type
_entity_poly.pdbx_seq_one_letter_code
_entity_poly.pdbx_strand_id
1 'polypeptide(L)'
;MKEELKKFNKTKERLICIDSDGCVLDTMEIKHMRCFGPCLVHEWGLAKYREEIIRLWRKINLLSKDRGVNRFVGLGKVLEDINENYFRVEGLGGYLEWVKSAKELSNESAARAYEETGNPCIKKALEWSELVNQSLMMVSMSKKQPFEGAMEAVKLSHECGDVAIVTSANGSEIRKEWKSLNIEQYTDVLVSQETGTKTRCLKALQEKGYDPQMILMVGDSPSDLEAAREVGTFFYPILAYQERESWEEFPEALKRFQEGTYEGAYQEQKILEFEKNLRL
;
A
#
# COMPACT_ATOMS: atom_id res chain seq x y z
N MET A 1 7.41 8.26 14.45
CA MET A 1 7.82 7.34 13.39
C MET A 1 9.25 7.52 12.90
N LYS A 2 9.66 8.70 12.40
CA LYS A 2 11.12 8.93 12.17
C LYS A 2 11.97 8.67 13.42
N GLU A 3 11.44 8.95 14.60
CA GLU A 3 12.10 8.65 15.87
C GLU A 3 12.17 7.16 16.19
N GLU A 4 11.15 6.39 15.81
CA GLU A 4 11.09 4.95 16.02
C GLU A 4 12.13 4.24 15.16
N LEU A 5 12.17 4.57 13.86
CA LEU A 5 13.22 4.07 12.98
C LEU A 5 14.63 4.46 13.46
N LYS A 6 14.80 5.65 14.04
CA LYS A 6 16.09 6.05 14.63
C LYS A 6 16.48 5.16 15.82
N LYS A 7 15.52 4.79 16.64
CA LYS A 7 15.74 3.95 17.85
C LYS A 7 15.86 2.47 17.51
N PHE A 8 15.31 2.03 16.37
CA PHE A 8 15.41 0.66 15.93
C PHE A 8 16.86 0.30 15.60
N ASN A 9 17.31 -0.83 16.13
CA ASN A 9 18.61 -1.42 15.87
C ASN A 9 18.40 -2.86 15.38
N LYS A 10 19.23 -3.28 14.44
CA LYS A 10 19.30 -4.66 13.97
C LYS A 10 19.57 -5.59 15.17
N THR A 11 18.75 -6.62 15.36
CA THR A 11 18.93 -7.63 16.40
C THR A 11 19.19 -9.03 15.81
N LYS A 12 18.68 -9.28 14.60
CA LYS A 12 18.85 -10.54 13.85
C LYS A 12 19.49 -10.27 12.49
N GLU A 13 20.05 -11.31 11.87
CA GLU A 13 20.72 -11.15 10.58
C GLU A 13 19.74 -10.90 9.43
N ARG A 14 18.50 -11.38 9.54
CA ARG A 14 17.47 -11.25 8.52
C ARG A 14 16.44 -10.20 8.92
N LEU A 15 15.86 -9.56 7.89
CA LEU A 15 14.77 -8.62 8.03
C LEU A 15 13.62 -9.03 7.10
N ILE A 16 12.43 -9.19 7.66
CA ILE A 16 11.21 -9.40 6.91
C ILE A 16 10.38 -8.12 6.95
N CYS A 17 10.24 -7.47 5.79
CA CYS A 17 9.44 -6.27 5.60
C CYS A 17 8.07 -6.67 5.10
N ILE A 18 7.01 -6.31 5.80
CA ILE A 18 5.64 -6.77 5.51
C ILE A 18 4.73 -5.55 5.31
N ASP A 19 4.04 -5.49 4.17
CA ASP A 19 2.98 -4.49 3.98
C ASP A 19 1.74 -4.84 4.81
N SER A 20 0.87 -3.87 5.03
CA SER A 20 -0.30 -4.00 5.88
C SER A 20 -1.60 -4.20 5.10
N ASP A 21 -2.06 -3.16 4.39
CA ASP A 21 -3.36 -3.13 3.71
C ASP A 21 -3.36 -3.98 2.44
N GLY A 22 -4.19 -5.03 2.39
CA GLY A 22 -4.24 -5.94 1.26
C GLY A 22 -3.19 -7.05 1.29
N CYS A 23 -2.25 -6.95 2.23
CA CYS A 23 -1.22 -7.94 2.50
C CYS A 23 -1.57 -8.74 3.76
N VAL A 24 -1.37 -8.18 4.95
CA VAL A 24 -1.76 -8.82 6.23
C VAL A 24 -3.24 -8.62 6.54
N LEU A 25 -3.77 -7.40 6.33
CA LEU A 25 -5.14 -7.03 6.68
C LEU A 25 -6.05 -7.02 5.45
N ASP A 26 -7.21 -7.69 5.55
CA ASP A 26 -8.31 -7.63 4.57
C ASP A 26 -9.04 -6.28 4.64
N THR A 27 -8.36 -5.23 4.19
CA THR A 27 -8.85 -3.86 4.30
C THR A 27 -8.98 -3.16 2.96
N MET A 28 -8.32 -3.63 1.90
CA MET A 28 -8.34 -2.96 0.60
C MET A 28 -9.76 -2.86 0.01
N GLU A 29 -10.45 -3.99 -0.13
CA GLU A 29 -11.80 -3.98 -0.70
C GLU A 29 -12.75 -3.09 0.09
N ILE A 30 -12.76 -3.20 1.43
CA ILE A 30 -13.67 -2.41 2.26
C ILE A 30 -13.33 -0.92 2.24
N LYS A 31 -12.06 -0.53 2.31
CA LYS A 31 -11.62 0.86 2.23
C LYS A 31 -12.01 1.48 0.87
N HIS A 32 -11.72 0.79 -0.23
CA HIS A 32 -11.98 1.29 -1.57
C HIS A 32 -13.47 1.32 -1.94
N MET A 33 -14.22 0.27 -1.61
CA MET A 33 -15.62 0.14 -2.02
C MET A 33 -16.60 0.85 -1.08
N ARG A 34 -16.23 1.11 0.17
CA ARG A 34 -17.10 1.82 1.13
C ARG A 34 -16.71 3.27 1.36
N CYS A 35 -15.46 3.63 1.12
CA CYS A 35 -14.96 4.98 1.37
C CYS A 35 -14.50 5.67 0.10
N PHE A 36 -13.40 5.25 -0.52
CA PHE A 36 -12.79 5.97 -1.64
C PHE A 36 -13.73 6.17 -2.83
N GLY A 37 -14.28 5.08 -3.38
CA GLY A 37 -15.19 5.14 -4.53
C GLY A 37 -16.47 5.92 -4.25
N PRO A 38 -17.21 5.64 -3.15
CA PRO A 38 -18.41 6.42 -2.81
C PRO A 38 -18.14 7.91 -2.55
N CYS A 39 -17.02 8.27 -1.91
CA CYS A 39 -16.64 9.67 -1.74
C CYS A 39 -16.33 10.35 -3.09
N LEU A 40 -15.71 9.64 -4.06
CA LEU A 40 -15.53 10.14 -5.41
C LEU A 40 -16.88 10.43 -6.10
N VAL A 41 -17.79 9.46 -6.01
CA VAL A 41 -19.16 9.63 -6.58
C VAL A 41 -19.87 10.84 -5.98
N HIS A 42 -19.72 11.06 -4.69
CA HIS A 42 -20.30 12.20 -3.98
C HIS A 42 -19.66 13.51 -4.45
N GLU A 43 -18.33 13.62 -4.38
CA GLU A 43 -17.59 14.86 -4.61
C GLU A 43 -17.72 15.38 -6.04
N TRP A 44 -17.75 14.48 -7.02
CA TRP A 44 -17.91 14.85 -8.45
C TRP A 44 -19.37 14.82 -8.94
N GLY A 45 -20.36 14.60 -8.05
CA GLY A 45 -21.78 14.59 -8.41
C GLY A 45 -22.16 13.46 -9.37
N LEU A 46 -21.53 12.30 -9.25
CA LEU A 46 -21.62 11.14 -10.14
C LEU A 46 -22.74 10.14 -9.79
N ALA A 47 -23.73 10.56 -8.99
CA ALA A 47 -24.78 9.67 -8.51
C ALA A 47 -25.47 8.88 -9.63
N LYS A 48 -25.68 9.50 -10.79
CA LYS A 48 -26.30 8.87 -11.99
C LYS A 48 -25.45 7.71 -12.54
N TYR A 49 -24.13 7.76 -12.37
CA TYR A 49 -23.16 6.80 -12.91
C TYR A 49 -22.49 5.98 -11.79
N ARG A 50 -23.13 5.92 -10.62
CA ARG A 50 -22.53 5.34 -9.40
C ARG A 50 -21.92 3.96 -9.63
N GLU A 51 -22.67 3.05 -10.23
CA GLU A 51 -22.23 1.66 -10.40
C GLU A 51 -21.04 1.53 -11.35
N GLU A 52 -21.07 2.28 -12.45
CA GLU A 52 -20.00 2.32 -13.45
C GLU A 52 -18.73 2.89 -12.84
N ILE A 53 -18.83 3.99 -12.12
CA ILE A 53 -17.70 4.66 -11.48
C ILE A 53 -17.09 3.80 -10.37
N ILE A 54 -17.90 3.11 -9.59
CA ILE A 54 -17.39 2.18 -8.56
C ILE A 54 -16.69 0.98 -9.21
N ARG A 55 -17.21 0.43 -10.32
CA ARG A 55 -16.51 -0.63 -11.08
C ARG A 55 -15.19 -0.14 -11.68
N LEU A 56 -15.19 1.07 -12.25
CA LEU A 56 -13.99 1.71 -12.78
C LEU A 56 -12.94 1.93 -11.68
N TRP A 57 -13.36 2.51 -10.54
CA TRP A 57 -12.50 2.69 -9.37
C TRP A 57 -11.83 1.38 -8.94
N ARG A 58 -12.64 0.31 -8.80
CA ARG A 58 -12.17 -1.02 -8.42
C ARG A 58 -11.18 -1.58 -9.44
N LYS A 59 -11.51 -1.49 -10.74
CA LYS A 59 -10.65 -1.97 -11.81
C LYS A 59 -9.27 -1.29 -11.77
N ILE A 60 -9.22 0.03 -11.63
CA ILE A 60 -7.97 0.80 -11.62
C ILE A 60 -7.19 0.56 -10.32
N ASN A 61 -7.82 0.73 -9.16
CA ASN A 61 -7.11 0.80 -7.89
C ASN A 61 -6.91 -0.55 -7.18
N LEU A 62 -7.62 -1.62 -7.57
CA LEU A 62 -7.52 -2.93 -6.92
C LEU A 62 -7.07 -4.06 -7.85
N LEU A 63 -7.29 -3.94 -9.17
CA LEU A 63 -7.14 -5.04 -10.13
C LEU A 63 -6.16 -4.72 -11.27
N SER A 64 -5.28 -3.74 -11.08
CA SER A 64 -4.33 -3.34 -12.10
C SER A 64 -2.96 -3.06 -11.50
N LYS A 65 -2.01 -2.70 -12.36
CA LYS A 65 -0.68 -2.19 -11.97
C LYS A 65 -0.70 -0.98 -11.04
N ASP A 66 -1.86 -0.39 -10.83
CA ASP A 66 -2.05 0.78 -9.96
C ASP A 66 -2.57 0.39 -8.57
N ARG A 67 -2.64 -0.92 -8.25
CA ARG A 67 -2.94 -1.39 -6.91
C ARG A 67 -1.93 -0.84 -5.90
N GLY A 68 -2.42 -0.25 -4.81
CA GLY A 68 -1.58 0.29 -3.75
C GLY A 68 -0.87 1.61 -4.06
N VAL A 69 -1.15 2.26 -5.20
CA VAL A 69 -0.63 3.61 -5.49
C VAL A 69 -1.19 4.65 -4.51
N ASN A 70 -0.51 5.79 -4.39
CA ASN A 70 -1.03 6.92 -3.62
C ASN A 70 -2.44 7.30 -4.10
N ARG A 71 -3.34 7.63 -3.15
CA ARG A 71 -4.75 7.93 -3.43
C ARG A 71 -4.96 9.02 -4.48
N PHE A 72 -4.11 10.05 -4.51
CA PHE A 72 -4.20 11.12 -5.51
C PHE A 72 -3.79 10.64 -6.91
N VAL A 73 -2.82 9.72 -7.00
CA VAL A 73 -2.46 9.09 -8.28
C VAL A 73 -3.63 8.25 -8.78
N GLY A 74 -4.18 7.39 -7.93
CA GLY A 74 -5.34 6.55 -8.27
C GLY A 74 -6.58 7.37 -8.66
N LEU A 75 -6.84 8.45 -7.94
CA LEU A 75 -7.90 9.41 -8.27
C LEU A 75 -7.67 10.02 -9.66
N GLY A 76 -6.45 10.46 -9.96
CA GLY A 76 -6.11 11.07 -11.25
C GLY A 76 -6.47 10.17 -12.42
N LYS A 77 -6.10 8.89 -12.35
CA LYS A 77 -6.41 7.91 -13.42
C LYS A 77 -7.90 7.68 -13.62
N VAL A 78 -8.66 7.66 -12.53
CA VAL A 78 -10.13 7.55 -12.62
C VAL A 78 -10.73 8.83 -13.19
N LEU A 79 -10.22 10.01 -12.83
CA LEU A 79 -10.68 11.29 -13.37
C LEU A 79 -10.34 11.48 -14.85
N GLU A 80 -9.23 10.92 -15.34
CA GLU A 80 -8.90 10.87 -16.77
C GLU A 80 -9.98 10.09 -17.55
N ASP A 81 -10.33 8.88 -17.09
CA ASP A 81 -11.39 8.08 -17.70
C ASP A 81 -12.76 8.78 -17.63
N ILE A 82 -13.09 9.41 -16.50
CA ILE A 82 -14.31 10.19 -16.34
C ILE A 82 -14.34 11.36 -17.33
N ASN A 83 -13.23 12.08 -17.49
CA ASN A 83 -13.14 13.22 -18.40
C ASN A 83 -13.31 12.82 -19.86
N GLU A 84 -12.87 11.63 -20.23
CA GLU A 84 -13.00 11.10 -21.60
C GLU A 84 -14.40 10.56 -21.88
N ASN A 85 -15.02 9.86 -20.92
CA ASN A 85 -16.20 9.04 -21.19
C ASN A 85 -17.52 9.57 -20.63
N TYR A 86 -17.49 10.54 -19.69
CA TYR A 86 -18.70 11.01 -19.00
C TYR A 86 -18.90 12.52 -19.11
N PHE A 87 -17.97 13.33 -18.64
CA PHE A 87 -18.03 14.79 -18.72
C PHE A 87 -16.66 15.42 -18.47
N ARG A 88 -16.49 16.63 -18.95
CA ARG A 88 -15.26 17.39 -18.76
C ARG A 88 -15.00 17.70 -17.28
N VAL A 89 -13.86 17.27 -16.77
CA VAL A 89 -13.37 17.58 -15.40
C VAL A 89 -12.58 18.88 -15.46
N GLU A 90 -13.15 19.93 -14.86
CA GLU A 90 -12.51 21.24 -14.80
C GLU A 90 -11.22 21.19 -13.98
N GLY A 91 -10.14 21.77 -14.51
CA GLY A 91 -8.83 21.82 -13.83
C GLY A 91 -8.04 20.52 -13.83
N LEU A 92 -8.50 19.46 -14.53
CA LEU A 92 -7.84 18.13 -14.52
C LEU A 92 -6.37 18.21 -14.94
N GLY A 93 -6.03 18.96 -16.00
CA GLY A 93 -4.64 19.05 -16.47
C GLY A 93 -3.68 19.56 -15.37
N GLY A 94 -4.05 20.63 -14.68
CA GLY A 94 -3.24 21.14 -13.57
C GLY A 94 -3.18 20.22 -12.35
N TYR A 95 -4.25 19.46 -12.10
CA TYR A 95 -4.23 18.40 -11.08
C TYR A 95 -3.23 17.29 -11.42
N LEU A 96 -3.26 16.78 -12.65
CA LEU A 96 -2.33 15.73 -13.09
C LEU A 96 -0.88 16.19 -13.09
N GLU A 97 -0.64 17.45 -13.44
CA GLU A 97 0.70 18.05 -13.36
C GLU A 97 1.18 18.13 -11.91
N TRP A 98 0.32 18.56 -10.98
CA TRP A 98 0.63 18.54 -9.55
C TRP A 98 0.95 17.12 -9.06
N VAL A 99 0.11 16.13 -9.38
CA VAL A 99 0.33 14.72 -8.99
C VAL A 99 1.68 14.21 -9.50
N LYS A 100 2.10 14.60 -10.70
CA LYS A 100 3.37 14.19 -11.32
C LYS A 100 4.58 14.90 -10.73
N SER A 101 4.46 16.16 -10.36
CA SER A 101 5.59 17.04 -9.99
C SER A 101 5.77 17.21 -8.48
N ALA A 102 4.74 16.92 -7.68
CA ALA A 102 4.80 17.11 -6.23
C ALA A 102 5.83 16.19 -5.58
N LYS A 103 6.65 16.75 -4.67
CA LYS A 103 7.62 15.97 -3.88
C LYS A 103 6.94 14.99 -2.91
N GLU A 104 5.73 15.31 -2.51
CA GLU A 104 4.90 14.57 -1.57
C GLU A 104 3.42 14.72 -1.98
N LEU A 105 2.66 13.64 -1.94
CA LEU A 105 1.23 13.63 -2.19
C LEU A 105 0.48 13.40 -0.87
N SER A 106 0.13 14.49 -0.21
CA SER A 106 -0.62 14.54 1.05
C SER A 106 -1.70 15.63 1.00
N ASN A 107 -2.60 15.66 1.98
CA ASN A 107 -3.60 16.72 2.09
C ASN A 107 -2.95 18.10 2.23
N GLU A 108 -1.86 18.20 2.99
CA GLU A 108 -1.10 19.43 3.18
C GLU A 108 -0.47 19.90 1.86
N SER A 109 0.03 18.96 1.05
CA SER A 109 0.57 19.27 -0.28
C SER A 109 -0.53 19.73 -1.23
N ALA A 110 -1.69 19.07 -1.21
CA ALA A 110 -2.86 19.47 -2.02
C ALA A 110 -3.37 20.87 -1.63
N ALA A 111 -3.44 21.17 -0.31
CA ALA A 111 -3.85 22.48 0.17
C ALA A 111 -2.91 23.59 -0.33
N ARG A 112 -1.59 23.42 -0.19
CA ARG A 112 -0.60 24.37 -0.71
C ARG A 112 -0.73 24.56 -2.23
N ALA A 113 -0.85 23.45 -2.98
CA ALA A 113 -1.00 23.54 -4.44
C ALA A 113 -2.29 24.27 -4.84
N TYR A 114 -3.38 24.09 -4.10
CA TYR A 114 -4.60 24.85 -4.32
C TYR A 114 -4.42 26.34 -3.99
N GLU A 115 -3.79 26.68 -2.88
CA GLU A 115 -3.51 28.08 -2.51
C GLU A 115 -2.66 28.79 -3.58
N GLU A 116 -1.67 28.09 -4.16
CA GLU A 116 -0.78 28.62 -5.19
C GLU A 116 -1.45 28.78 -6.56
N THR A 117 -2.33 27.85 -6.94
CA THR A 117 -2.84 27.74 -8.31
C THR A 117 -4.32 28.11 -8.48
N GLY A 118 -5.11 28.04 -7.41
CA GLY A 118 -6.57 28.17 -7.46
C GLY A 118 -7.25 27.04 -8.24
N ASN A 119 -6.57 25.93 -8.50
CA ASN A 119 -7.08 24.85 -9.38
C ASN A 119 -8.29 24.15 -8.76
N PRO A 120 -9.47 24.14 -9.44
CA PRO A 120 -10.70 23.59 -8.86
C PRO A 120 -10.66 22.06 -8.70
N CYS A 121 -9.90 21.33 -9.52
CA CYS A 121 -9.74 19.90 -9.40
C CYS A 121 -8.89 19.53 -8.18
N ILE A 122 -7.82 20.29 -7.89
CA ILE A 122 -6.99 20.10 -6.69
C ILE A 122 -7.84 20.34 -5.43
N LYS A 123 -8.68 21.40 -5.43
CA LYS A 123 -9.60 21.67 -4.33
C LYS A 123 -10.52 20.48 -4.06
N LYS A 124 -11.22 20.01 -5.10
CA LYS A 124 -12.10 18.84 -4.98
C LYS A 124 -11.36 17.57 -4.54
N ALA A 125 -10.14 17.35 -5.01
CA ALA A 125 -9.32 16.22 -4.60
C ALA A 125 -8.95 16.29 -3.12
N LEU A 126 -8.69 17.48 -2.57
CA LEU A 126 -8.47 17.70 -1.14
C LEU A 126 -9.74 17.41 -0.33
N GLU A 127 -10.89 18.00 -0.72
CA GLU A 127 -12.19 17.78 -0.08
C GLU A 127 -12.59 16.30 -0.11
N TRP A 128 -12.38 15.63 -1.25
CA TRP A 128 -12.55 14.19 -1.37
C TRP A 128 -11.66 13.41 -0.41
N SER A 129 -10.38 13.75 -0.32
CA SER A 129 -9.43 13.04 0.56
C SER A 129 -9.78 13.21 2.03
N GLU A 130 -10.27 14.38 2.44
CA GLU A 130 -10.75 14.65 3.79
C GLU A 130 -12.03 13.83 4.10
N LEU A 131 -12.98 13.78 3.16
CA LEU A 131 -14.18 12.97 3.26
C LEU A 131 -13.84 11.47 3.35
N VAL A 132 -12.87 11.00 2.57
CA VAL A 132 -12.35 9.64 2.67
C VAL A 132 -11.79 9.36 4.07
N ASN A 133 -10.98 10.26 4.64
CA ASN A 133 -10.43 10.09 5.97
C ASN A 133 -11.53 9.98 7.04
N GLN A 134 -12.56 10.82 6.95
CA GLN A 134 -13.74 10.73 7.84
C GLN A 134 -14.47 9.39 7.68
N SER A 135 -14.69 8.96 6.45
CA SER A 135 -15.37 7.68 6.14
C SER A 135 -14.57 6.48 6.66
N LEU A 136 -13.24 6.50 6.55
CA LEU A 136 -12.36 5.44 7.05
C LEU A 136 -12.44 5.30 8.58
N MET A 137 -12.58 6.41 9.31
CA MET A 137 -12.78 6.38 10.76
C MET A 137 -14.09 5.71 11.18
N MET A 138 -15.10 5.69 10.30
CA MET A 138 -16.39 5.04 10.54
C MET A 138 -16.37 3.53 10.24
N VAL A 139 -15.32 3.02 9.59
CA VAL A 139 -15.17 1.58 9.34
C VAL A 139 -14.85 0.86 10.64
N SER A 140 -15.78 -0.02 11.07
CA SER A 140 -15.61 -0.80 12.28
C SER A 140 -14.34 -1.66 12.26
N MET A 141 -13.64 -1.72 13.39
CA MET A 141 -12.47 -2.62 13.58
C MET A 141 -12.82 -4.10 13.32
N SER A 142 -14.06 -4.51 13.59
CA SER A 142 -14.53 -5.87 13.27
C SER A 142 -14.49 -6.23 11.76
N LYS A 143 -14.32 -5.23 10.91
CA LYS A 143 -14.17 -5.39 9.45
C LYS A 143 -12.72 -5.30 8.96
N LYS A 144 -11.79 -5.03 9.86
CA LYS A 144 -10.35 -4.90 9.59
C LYS A 144 -9.64 -6.11 10.20
N GLN A 145 -9.87 -7.29 9.62
CA GLN A 145 -9.32 -8.55 10.12
C GLN A 145 -8.10 -8.95 9.30
N PRO A 146 -7.15 -9.70 9.87
CA PRO A 146 -6.07 -10.30 9.10
C PRO A 146 -6.64 -11.37 8.15
N PHE A 147 -5.98 -11.55 7.01
CA PHE A 147 -6.24 -12.70 6.16
C PHE A 147 -5.93 -14.00 6.90
N GLU A 148 -6.60 -15.09 6.51
CA GLU A 148 -6.34 -16.42 7.05
C GLU A 148 -4.88 -16.81 6.79
N GLY A 149 -4.19 -17.28 7.83
CA GLY A 149 -2.76 -17.62 7.78
C GLY A 149 -1.79 -16.44 8.00
N ALA A 150 -2.21 -15.19 7.80
CA ALA A 150 -1.33 -14.03 7.90
C ALA A 150 -0.74 -13.84 9.30
N MET A 151 -1.52 -14.04 10.36
CA MET A 151 -1.05 -13.88 11.74
C MET A 151 0.04 -14.90 12.09
N GLU A 152 -0.15 -16.14 11.70
CA GLU A 152 0.82 -17.22 11.88
C GLU A 152 2.11 -16.94 11.11
N ALA A 153 1.97 -16.42 9.88
CA ALA A 153 3.09 -16.04 9.03
C ALA A 153 3.92 -14.90 9.63
N VAL A 154 3.27 -13.88 10.23
CA VAL A 154 3.98 -12.79 10.94
C VAL A 154 4.74 -13.32 12.15
N LYS A 155 4.17 -14.27 12.92
CA LYS A 155 4.87 -14.93 14.03
C LYS A 155 6.10 -15.70 13.55
N LEU A 156 5.95 -16.52 12.50
CA LEU A 156 7.07 -17.25 11.90
C LEU A 156 8.15 -16.30 11.38
N SER A 157 7.76 -15.19 10.79
CA SER A 157 8.69 -14.14 10.35
C SER A 157 9.49 -13.58 11.53
N HIS A 158 8.83 -13.31 12.66
CA HIS A 158 9.49 -12.81 13.86
C HIS A 158 10.44 -13.84 14.49
N GLU A 159 10.19 -15.13 14.36
CA GLU A 159 11.14 -16.18 14.76
C GLU A 159 12.37 -16.22 13.85
N CYS A 160 12.17 -15.97 12.55
CA CYS A 160 13.21 -16.01 11.51
C CYS A 160 14.13 -14.78 11.50
N GLY A 161 13.59 -13.59 11.69
CA GLY A 161 14.31 -12.32 11.53
C GLY A 161 13.65 -11.18 12.32
N ASP A 162 14.24 -9.98 12.24
CA ASP A 162 13.55 -8.76 12.66
C ASP A 162 12.38 -8.51 11.70
N VAL A 163 11.28 -7.96 12.18
CA VAL A 163 10.07 -7.71 11.37
C VAL A 163 9.77 -6.21 11.32
N ALA A 164 9.72 -5.68 10.11
CA ALA A 164 9.32 -4.29 9.85
C ALA A 164 7.96 -4.24 9.15
N ILE A 165 7.03 -3.44 9.66
CA ILE A 165 5.85 -3.04 8.89
C ILE A 165 6.28 -1.95 7.92
N VAL A 166 6.04 -2.14 6.59
CA VAL A 166 6.36 -1.18 5.53
C VAL A 166 5.08 -0.83 4.78
N THR A 167 4.50 0.32 5.06
CA THR A 167 3.18 0.69 4.51
C THR A 167 3.15 2.08 3.89
N SER A 168 2.31 2.25 2.86
CA SER A 168 1.99 3.56 2.27
C SER A 168 0.83 4.27 3.00
N ALA A 169 0.26 3.66 4.03
CA ALA A 169 -0.80 4.24 4.85
C ALA A 169 -0.25 5.09 6.01
N ASN A 170 -1.16 5.77 6.72
CA ASN A 170 -0.82 6.51 7.93
C ASN A 170 -0.39 5.56 9.05
N GLY A 171 0.83 5.75 9.56
CA GLY A 171 1.39 4.82 10.54
C GLY A 171 0.68 4.81 11.89
N SER A 172 0.03 5.91 12.31
CA SER A 172 -0.73 5.91 13.57
C SER A 172 -2.01 5.06 13.47
N GLU A 173 -2.61 5.00 12.27
CA GLU A 173 -3.78 4.14 12.01
C GLU A 173 -3.37 2.67 11.97
N ILE A 174 -2.33 2.34 11.20
CA ILE A 174 -1.80 0.97 11.11
C ILE A 174 -1.42 0.44 12.49
N ARG A 175 -0.73 1.24 13.30
CA ARG A 175 -0.37 0.82 14.66
C ARG A 175 -1.59 0.50 15.51
N LYS A 176 -2.65 1.31 15.46
CA LYS A 176 -3.91 1.04 16.17
C LYS A 176 -4.56 -0.27 15.69
N GLU A 177 -4.56 -0.50 14.38
CA GLU A 177 -5.10 -1.72 13.77
C GLU A 177 -4.32 -2.96 14.23
N TRP A 178 -3.00 -2.96 14.07
CA TRP A 178 -2.14 -4.08 14.47
C TRP A 178 -2.16 -4.36 15.98
N LYS A 179 -2.18 -3.31 16.79
CA LYS A 179 -2.31 -3.43 18.26
C LYS A 179 -3.65 -4.03 18.67
N SER A 180 -4.76 -3.61 18.05
CA SER A 180 -6.09 -4.15 18.36
C SER A 180 -6.26 -5.63 18.00
N LEU A 181 -5.43 -6.12 17.07
CA LEU A 181 -5.40 -7.51 16.62
C LEU A 181 -4.30 -8.34 17.32
N ASN A 182 -3.57 -7.73 18.27
CA ASN A 182 -2.43 -8.35 18.97
C ASN A 182 -1.29 -8.85 18.04
N ILE A 183 -1.14 -8.24 16.85
CA ILE A 183 -0.09 -8.57 15.89
C ILE A 183 1.18 -7.74 16.15
N GLU A 184 1.03 -6.51 16.65
CA GLU A 184 2.12 -5.56 16.90
C GLU A 184 3.27 -6.17 17.72
N GLN A 185 2.98 -7.07 18.64
CA GLN A 185 4.00 -7.72 19.47
C GLN A 185 5.02 -8.57 18.69
N TYR A 186 4.72 -8.91 17.43
CA TYR A 186 5.60 -9.66 16.53
C TYR A 186 6.32 -8.76 15.53
N THR A 187 6.38 -7.44 15.79
CA THR A 187 7.01 -6.46 14.92
C THR A 187 7.98 -5.59 15.69
N ASP A 188 9.11 -5.28 15.09
CA ASP A 188 10.20 -4.55 15.74
C ASP A 188 10.20 -3.07 15.37
N VAL A 189 9.69 -2.72 14.17
CA VAL A 189 9.62 -1.34 13.69
C VAL A 189 8.49 -1.13 12.69
N LEU A 190 7.92 0.08 12.70
CA LEU A 190 6.96 0.53 11.68
C LEU A 190 7.55 1.68 10.89
N VAL A 191 7.58 1.54 9.56
CA VAL A 191 7.85 2.59 8.59
C VAL A 191 6.66 2.78 7.66
N SER A 192 6.31 4.03 7.37
CA SER A 192 5.01 4.38 6.77
C SER A 192 5.13 5.59 5.86
N GLN A 193 4.01 6.09 5.30
CA GLN A 193 4.01 7.26 4.43
C GLN A 193 4.81 8.45 4.99
N GLU A 194 4.88 8.63 6.31
CA GLU A 194 5.63 9.71 6.93
C GLU A 194 7.16 9.50 6.87
N THR A 195 7.60 8.29 6.54
CA THR A 195 9.01 7.99 6.24
C THR A 195 9.32 8.27 4.77
N GLY A 196 8.33 8.09 3.89
CA GLY A 196 8.40 8.32 2.46
C GLY A 196 7.84 7.17 1.63
N THR A 197 8.32 7.00 0.39
CA THR A 197 7.96 5.87 -0.48
C THR A 197 8.44 4.54 0.12
N LYS A 198 7.86 3.40 -0.31
CA LYS A 198 8.31 2.07 0.11
C LYS A 198 9.79 1.84 -0.16
N THR A 199 10.31 2.29 -1.33
CA THR A 199 11.74 2.28 -1.64
C THR A 199 12.58 3.02 -0.58
N ARG A 200 12.13 4.22 -0.19
CA ARG A 200 12.84 5.01 0.83
C ARG A 200 12.79 4.33 2.20
N CYS A 201 11.67 3.70 2.52
CA CYS A 201 11.53 2.91 3.76
C CYS A 201 12.50 1.73 3.78
N LEU A 202 12.57 0.95 2.69
CA LEU A 202 13.50 -0.19 2.59
C LEU A 202 14.96 0.26 2.65
N LYS A 203 15.35 1.34 1.93
CA LYS A 203 16.70 1.91 2.01
C LYS A 203 17.07 2.32 3.44
N ALA A 204 16.15 2.97 4.14
CA ALA A 204 16.38 3.42 5.51
C ALA A 204 16.49 2.25 6.51
N LEU A 205 15.82 1.11 6.24
CA LEU A 205 15.98 -0.13 6.99
C LEU A 205 17.30 -0.82 6.65
N GLN A 206 17.69 -0.87 5.36
CA GLN A 206 18.98 -1.40 4.91
C GLN A 206 20.14 -0.67 5.59
N GLU A 207 20.07 0.67 5.73
CA GLU A 207 21.05 1.51 6.43
C GLU A 207 21.23 1.12 7.92
N LYS A 208 20.33 0.29 8.49
CA LYS A 208 20.51 -0.30 9.82
C LYS A 208 21.50 -1.46 9.85
N GLY A 209 22.10 -1.79 8.72
CA GLY A 209 23.16 -2.80 8.61
C GLY A 209 22.69 -4.16 8.11
N TYR A 210 21.56 -4.21 7.40
CA TYR A 210 21.13 -5.42 6.71
C TYR A 210 21.74 -5.51 5.31
N ASP A 211 22.27 -6.67 4.96
CA ASP A 211 22.58 -6.98 3.56
C ASP A 211 21.28 -7.07 2.76
N PRO A 212 21.17 -6.50 1.55
CA PRO A 212 19.99 -6.62 0.69
C PRO A 212 19.51 -8.06 0.51
N GLN A 213 20.44 -9.02 0.41
CA GLN A 213 20.14 -10.44 0.30
C GLN A 213 19.60 -11.08 1.59
N MET A 214 19.60 -10.33 2.68
CA MET A 214 19.01 -10.72 3.97
C MET A 214 17.72 -9.97 4.27
N ILE A 215 17.13 -9.31 3.25
CA ILE A 215 15.85 -8.61 3.35
C ILE A 215 14.83 -9.28 2.43
N LEU A 216 13.68 -9.64 2.97
CA LEU A 216 12.52 -10.13 2.21
C LEU A 216 11.37 -9.12 2.34
N MET A 217 10.95 -8.53 1.20
CA MET A 217 9.73 -7.70 1.14
C MET A 217 8.55 -8.59 0.81
N VAL A 218 7.51 -8.54 1.65
CA VAL A 218 6.23 -9.25 1.48
C VAL A 218 5.16 -8.20 1.21
N GLY A 219 4.46 -8.30 0.09
CA GLY A 219 3.47 -7.30 -0.29
C GLY A 219 2.56 -7.71 -1.43
N ASP A 220 1.47 -6.95 -1.61
CA ASP A 220 0.39 -7.23 -2.57
C ASP A 220 0.30 -6.21 -3.70
N SER A 221 1.19 -5.22 -3.71
CA SER A 221 1.16 -4.12 -4.68
C SER A 221 2.42 -4.05 -5.56
N PRO A 222 2.31 -3.53 -6.80
CA PRO A 222 3.47 -3.29 -7.64
C PRO A 222 4.53 -2.41 -6.97
N SER A 223 4.14 -1.48 -6.11
CA SER A 223 5.09 -0.64 -5.39
C SER A 223 5.98 -1.40 -4.39
N ASP A 224 5.53 -2.58 -3.92
CA ASP A 224 6.35 -3.48 -3.10
C ASP A 224 7.43 -4.15 -3.93
N LEU A 225 7.05 -4.68 -5.08
CA LEU A 225 7.98 -5.30 -6.04
C LEU A 225 8.98 -4.27 -6.57
N GLU A 226 8.53 -3.08 -6.95
CA GLU A 226 9.39 -1.99 -7.44
C GLU A 226 10.40 -1.58 -6.35
N ALA A 227 9.94 -1.42 -5.11
CA ALA A 227 10.81 -1.08 -4.00
C ALA A 227 11.85 -2.17 -3.73
N ALA A 228 11.45 -3.43 -3.75
CA ALA A 228 12.36 -4.57 -3.59
C ALA A 228 13.42 -4.62 -4.71
N ARG A 229 12.99 -4.47 -5.97
CA ARG A 229 13.89 -4.41 -7.14
C ARG A 229 14.90 -3.26 -7.06
N GLU A 230 14.43 -2.05 -6.69
CA GLU A 230 15.28 -0.86 -6.60
C GLU A 230 16.33 -0.95 -5.49
N VAL A 231 16.00 -1.62 -4.39
CA VAL A 231 16.91 -1.81 -3.24
C VAL A 231 17.75 -3.08 -3.38
N GLY A 232 17.37 -4.00 -4.29
CA GLY A 232 18.05 -5.26 -4.52
C GLY A 232 17.72 -6.32 -3.46
N THR A 233 16.53 -6.24 -2.86
CA THR A 233 16.04 -7.20 -1.85
C THR A 233 15.15 -8.25 -2.50
N PHE A 234 14.89 -9.34 -1.78
CA PHE A 234 13.92 -10.34 -2.23
C PHE A 234 12.48 -9.84 -2.09
N PHE A 235 11.60 -10.40 -2.93
CA PHE A 235 10.18 -10.10 -2.91
C PHE A 235 9.34 -11.38 -2.87
N TYR A 236 8.38 -11.41 -1.95
CA TYR A 236 7.33 -12.44 -1.89
C TYR A 236 5.96 -11.80 -2.08
N PRO A 237 5.19 -12.19 -3.11
CA PRO A 237 3.88 -11.62 -3.38
C PRO A 237 2.77 -12.23 -2.52
N ILE A 238 1.85 -11.38 -2.07
CA ILE A 238 0.52 -11.78 -1.66
C ILE A 238 -0.42 -11.46 -2.83
N LEU A 239 -0.98 -12.50 -3.43
CA LEU A 239 -1.77 -12.39 -4.65
C LEU A 239 -3.18 -11.87 -4.34
N ALA A 240 -3.60 -10.82 -5.03
CA ALA A 240 -4.94 -10.24 -4.85
C ALA A 240 -6.03 -11.29 -5.12
N TYR A 241 -6.98 -11.44 -4.19
CA TYR A 241 -8.05 -12.45 -4.17
C TYR A 241 -7.56 -13.92 -4.07
N GLN A 242 -6.29 -14.13 -3.73
CA GLN A 242 -5.65 -15.42 -3.42
C GLN A 242 -4.72 -15.23 -2.20
N GLU A 243 -5.09 -14.33 -1.30
CA GLU A 243 -4.26 -13.96 -0.14
C GLU A 243 -4.08 -15.14 0.80
N ARG A 244 -5.15 -15.93 1.01
CA ARG A 244 -5.09 -17.13 1.83
C ARG A 244 -4.07 -18.15 1.28
N GLU A 245 -4.17 -18.48 0.00
CA GLU A 245 -3.26 -19.43 -0.66
C GLU A 245 -1.81 -18.90 -0.60
N SER A 246 -1.62 -17.59 -0.78
CA SER A 246 -0.31 -16.96 -0.66
C SER A 246 0.27 -17.10 0.74
N TRP A 247 -0.56 -16.94 1.78
CA TRP A 247 -0.11 -17.12 3.16
C TRP A 247 0.09 -18.60 3.54
N GLU A 248 -0.68 -19.53 2.96
CA GLU A 248 -0.49 -20.98 3.14
C GLU A 248 0.87 -21.45 2.56
N GLU A 249 1.33 -20.84 1.46
CA GLU A 249 2.63 -21.13 0.84
C GLU A 249 3.82 -20.39 1.48
N PHE A 250 3.58 -19.30 2.21
CA PHE A 250 4.64 -18.45 2.78
C PHE A 250 5.66 -19.18 3.66
N PRO A 251 5.31 -20.18 4.50
CA PRO A 251 6.30 -20.93 5.29
C PRO A 251 7.39 -21.59 4.44
N GLU A 252 7.07 -22.11 3.25
CA GLU A 252 8.09 -22.64 2.31
C GLU A 252 8.96 -21.53 1.75
N ALA A 253 8.38 -20.38 1.41
CA ALA A 253 9.13 -19.22 0.95
C ALA A 253 10.12 -18.73 2.03
N LEU A 254 9.64 -18.63 3.28
CA LEU A 254 10.46 -18.23 4.41
C LEU A 254 11.61 -19.21 4.68
N LYS A 255 11.34 -20.53 4.59
CA LYS A 255 12.35 -21.57 4.71
C LYS A 255 13.43 -21.42 3.63
N ARG A 256 13.04 -21.23 2.37
CA ARG A 256 13.98 -20.99 1.26
C ARG A 256 14.82 -19.75 1.47
N PHE A 257 14.21 -18.68 1.99
CA PHE A 257 14.94 -17.46 2.36
C PHE A 257 15.95 -17.71 3.47
N GLN A 258 15.61 -18.52 4.48
CA GLN A 258 16.54 -18.92 5.55
C GLN A 258 17.70 -19.77 5.03
N GLU A 259 17.43 -20.69 4.09
CA GLU A 259 18.41 -21.62 3.53
C GLU A 259 19.25 -20.99 2.38
N GLY A 260 18.95 -19.75 1.95
CA GLY A 260 19.64 -19.10 0.82
C GLY A 260 19.27 -19.71 -0.54
N THR A 261 18.11 -20.36 -0.66
CA THR A 261 17.63 -21.00 -1.91
C THR A 261 16.40 -20.27 -2.49
N TYR A 262 16.15 -19.05 -2.03
CA TYR A 262 15.01 -18.22 -2.48
C TYR A 262 15.28 -17.57 -3.85
N GLU A 263 16.53 -17.16 -4.10
CA GLU A 263 16.97 -16.48 -5.32
C GLU A 263 16.84 -17.37 -6.56
N GLY A 264 16.64 -16.74 -7.72
CA GLY A 264 16.58 -17.41 -9.02
C GLY A 264 15.18 -17.95 -9.32
N ALA A 265 15.09 -19.19 -9.79
CA ALA A 265 13.87 -19.76 -10.37
C ALA A 265 12.63 -19.67 -9.46
N TYR A 266 12.80 -19.82 -8.14
CA TYR A 266 11.68 -19.73 -7.21
C TYR A 266 11.11 -18.32 -7.14
N GLN A 267 11.97 -17.32 -6.90
CA GLN A 267 11.54 -15.91 -6.86
C GLN A 267 10.98 -15.47 -8.21
N GLU A 268 11.62 -15.83 -9.32
CA GLU A 268 11.14 -15.50 -10.66
C GLU A 268 9.74 -16.06 -10.92
N GLN A 269 9.47 -17.29 -10.49
CA GLN A 269 8.15 -17.89 -10.60
C GLN A 269 7.13 -17.08 -9.78
N LYS A 270 7.43 -16.73 -8.53
CA LYS A 270 6.53 -15.94 -7.67
C LYS A 270 6.24 -14.56 -8.26
N ILE A 271 7.23 -13.91 -8.83
CA ILE A 271 7.04 -12.62 -9.51
C ILE A 271 6.15 -12.78 -10.76
N LEU A 272 6.34 -13.82 -11.57
CA LEU A 272 5.49 -14.09 -12.74
C LEU A 272 4.03 -14.37 -12.34
N GLU A 273 3.80 -15.10 -11.26
CA GLU A 273 2.46 -15.33 -10.70
C GLU A 273 1.79 -14.00 -10.31
N PHE A 274 2.54 -13.12 -9.64
CA PHE A 274 2.10 -11.79 -9.24
C PHE A 274 1.76 -10.90 -10.44
N GLU A 275 2.66 -10.81 -11.42
CA GLU A 275 2.45 -10.01 -12.62
C GLU A 275 1.23 -10.49 -13.42
N LYS A 276 1.03 -11.80 -13.53
CA LYS A 276 -0.19 -12.37 -14.14
C LYS A 276 -1.45 -12.06 -13.36
N ASN A 277 -1.39 -12.12 -12.02
CA ASN A 277 -2.52 -11.85 -11.14
C ASN A 277 -3.04 -10.41 -11.32
N LEU A 278 -2.15 -9.43 -11.39
CA LEU A 278 -2.49 -8.02 -11.59
C LEU A 278 -2.55 -7.59 -13.07
N ARG A 279 -2.36 -8.53 -14.02
CA ARG A 279 -2.33 -8.26 -15.48
C ARG A 279 -1.31 -7.19 -15.87
N LEU A 280 -0.12 -7.30 -15.30
CA LEU A 280 1.02 -6.41 -15.56
C LEU A 280 1.68 -6.71 -16.90
#